data_27225d091ac3c4174522578476d5a1d3
#
_entry.id   27225d091ac3c4174522578476d5a1d3
#
_cell.length_a   1.000
_cell.length_b   1.000
_cell.length_c   1.000
_cell.angle_alpha   90.00
_cell.angle_beta   90.00
_cell.angle_gamma   90.00
#
_symmetry.space_group_name_H-M   'P 1'
#
loop_
_entity.id
_entity.type
_entity.pdbx_description
1 polymer ?
#
loop_
_entity_poly.entity_id
_entity_poly.type
_entity_poly.pdbx_seq_one_letter_code
_entity_poly.pdbx_strand_id
1 'polypeptide(L)'
;MYDYLLSVFLGIVEGLTEFLPVSSTAHLRICEALLHIDLHDGFWKMYTIVIQLGAILALPVYFWGRIVRFIRTFPKGERGNRTILTHPLSLTLIAFVVTAVPAWALAKVIGKNLESLWVMAIALLVGGIVMWIVDAVFTRPRTMHMEEMTLPQAVWIGAAQILSAVFPGTSRSMSTIAAGQVAGMSRPAALEFSFFLSMPTMAVAVGYDFLKSVIPHHHEAEIAPLTITPHQWVVIAIGFIVSFFVALAVVAWFMNWVRARGFVPFAVYRIVLGLGLLTLLMRGMM
;
A
#
# COMPACT_ATOMS: atom_id res chain seq x y z
N MET A 1 -4.48 26.30 13.87
CA MET A 1 -5.76 25.53 13.86
C MET A 1 -5.97 24.84 12.53
N TYR A 2 -5.75 25.50 11.39
CA TYR A 2 -5.89 24.92 10.05
C TYR A 2 -5.03 23.67 9.87
N ASP A 3 -3.73 23.69 10.21
CA ASP A 3 -2.82 22.56 10.04
C ASP A 3 -3.23 21.31 10.83
N TYR A 4 -3.83 21.48 12.01
CA TYR A 4 -4.33 20.34 12.79
C TYR A 4 -5.53 19.68 12.12
N LEU A 5 -6.47 20.47 11.57
CA LEU A 5 -7.61 19.95 10.83
C LEU A 5 -7.15 19.25 9.55
N LEU A 6 -6.20 19.85 8.85
CA LEU A 6 -5.57 19.27 7.66
C LEU A 6 -4.89 17.95 7.98
N SER A 7 -4.17 17.89 9.09
CA SER A 7 -3.51 16.67 9.55
C SER A 7 -4.51 15.55 9.87
N VAL A 8 -5.59 15.87 10.58
CA VAL A 8 -6.67 14.90 10.83
C VAL A 8 -7.27 14.41 9.51
N PHE A 9 -7.57 15.31 8.58
CA PHE A 9 -8.15 14.97 7.28
C PHE A 9 -7.23 14.05 6.47
N LEU A 10 -5.96 14.41 6.29
CA LEU A 10 -4.99 13.59 5.55
C LEU A 10 -4.70 12.26 6.24
N GLY A 11 -4.66 12.24 7.57
CA GLY A 11 -4.56 10.99 8.35
C GLY A 11 -5.75 10.06 8.14
N ILE A 12 -6.98 10.61 8.04
CA ILE A 12 -8.17 9.83 7.69
C ILE A 12 -8.06 9.30 6.25
N VAL A 13 -7.69 10.14 5.29
CA VAL A 13 -7.54 9.73 3.88
C VAL A 13 -6.52 8.60 3.76
N GLU A 14 -5.36 8.72 4.39
CA GLU A 14 -4.32 7.68 4.40
C GLU A 14 -4.84 6.39 5.03
N GLY A 15 -5.37 6.46 6.25
CA GLY A 15 -5.87 5.29 6.96
C GLY A 15 -7.01 4.56 6.23
N LEU A 16 -7.88 5.30 5.53
CA LEU A 16 -8.96 4.73 4.72
C LEU A 16 -8.44 4.03 3.47
N THR A 17 -7.44 4.60 2.80
CA THR A 17 -7.10 4.22 1.42
C THR A 17 -5.86 3.34 1.30
N GLU A 18 -5.00 3.26 2.33
CA GLU A 18 -3.74 2.50 2.25
C GLU A 18 -3.97 1.00 2.03
N PHE A 19 -4.93 0.40 2.72
CA PHE A 19 -5.18 -1.03 2.65
C PHE A 19 -6.29 -1.42 1.69
N LEU A 20 -7.14 -0.48 1.33
CA LEU A 20 -8.14 -0.69 0.28
C LEU A 20 -7.46 -0.71 -1.10
N PRO A 21 -8.01 -1.47 -2.05
CA PRO A 21 -7.41 -1.56 -3.38
C PRO A 21 -7.74 -0.33 -4.26
N VAL A 22 -7.58 0.90 -3.68
CA VAL A 22 -7.98 2.17 -4.32
C VAL A 22 -6.83 3.15 -4.54
N SER A 23 -5.63 2.87 -4.03
CA SER A 23 -4.42 3.70 -4.11
C SER A 23 -4.42 4.93 -3.18
N SER A 24 -3.82 4.79 -2.01
CA SER A 24 -3.60 5.89 -1.05
C SER A 24 -2.79 7.02 -1.67
N THR A 25 -1.72 6.69 -2.40
CA THR A 25 -0.88 7.67 -3.09
C THR A 25 -1.69 8.59 -4.01
N ALA A 26 -2.59 8.03 -4.84
CA ALA A 26 -3.42 8.84 -5.72
C ALA A 26 -4.38 9.75 -4.93
N HIS A 27 -4.97 9.23 -3.84
CA HIS A 27 -5.89 10.02 -3.00
C HIS A 27 -5.17 11.16 -2.29
N LEU A 28 -4.01 10.89 -1.68
CA LEU A 28 -3.21 11.94 -1.05
C LEU A 28 -2.81 13.01 -2.07
N ARG A 29 -2.30 12.63 -3.25
CA ARG A 29 -1.91 13.59 -4.29
C ARG A 29 -3.08 14.43 -4.81
N ILE A 30 -4.26 13.83 -4.97
CA ILE A 30 -5.48 14.57 -5.33
C ILE A 30 -5.86 15.56 -4.21
N CYS A 31 -5.85 15.11 -2.95
CA CYS A 31 -6.16 15.98 -1.81
C CYS A 31 -5.15 17.13 -1.69
N GLU A 32 -3.87 16.84 -1.81
CA GLU A 32 -2.78 17.82 -1.75
C GLU A 32 -2.93 18.88 -2.85
N ALA A 33 -3.22 18.44 -4.10
CA ALA A 33 -3.45 19.36 -5.22
C ALA A 33 -4.69 20.24 -4.99
N LEU A 34 -5.81 19.67 -4.51
CA LEU A 34 -7.05 20.41 -4.24
C LEU A 34 -6.92 21.39 -3.06
N LEU A 35 -6.09 21.07 -2.09
CA LEU A 35 -5.84 21.90 -0.91
C LEU A 35 -4.67 22.86 -1.08
N HIS A 36 -4.08 22.90 -2.29
CA HIS A 36 -2.92 23.73 -2.63
C HIS A 36 -1.72 23.54 -1.68
N ILE A 37 -1.48 22.28 -1.26
CA ILE A 37 -0.33 21.93 -0.45
C ILE A 37 0.90 21.84 -1.36
N ASP A 38 1.96 22.57 -1.01
CA ASP A 38 3.21 22.51 -1.77
C ASP A 38 3.92 21.17 -1.53
N LEU A 39 3.97 20.36 -2.57
CA LEU A 39 4.62 19.04 -2.55
C LEU A 39 6.16 19.14 -2.53
N HIS A 40 6.72 20.30 -2.83
CA HIS A 40 8.15 20.57 -2.71
C HIS A 40 8.56 20.98 -1.29
N ASP A 41 7.58 21.29 -0.41
CA ASP A 41 7.85 21.53 0.99
C ASP A 41 8.31 20.24 1.68
N GLY A 42 9.52 20.25 2.18
CA GLY A 42 10.13 19.10 2.87
C GLY A 42 9.32 18.62 4.07
N PHE A 43 8.59 19.52 4.76
CA PHE A 43 7.73 19.16 5.88
C PHE A 43 6.56 18.28 5.44
N TRP A 44 5.79 18.69 4.44
CA TRP A 44 4.63 17.92 3.97
C TRP A 44 5.04 16.60 3.33
N LYS A 45 6.18 16.56 2.66
CA LYS A 45 6.74 15.31 2.15
C LYS A 45 7.07 14.32 3.28
N MET A 46 7.72 14.79 4.33
CA MET A 46 8.00 13.94 5.50
C MET A 46 6.72 13.58 6.25
N TYR A 47 5.77 14.49 6.35
CA TYR A 47 4.46 14.24 6.96
C TYR A 47 3.75 13.05 6.30
N THR A 48 3.68 13.01 4.96
CA THR A 48 3.05 11.90 4.24
C THR A 48 3.75 10.57 4.50
N ILE A 49 5.08 10.55 4.59
CA ILE A 49 5.84 9.35 4.96
C ILE A 49 5.47 8.86 6.37
N VAL A 50 5.34 9.77 7.31
CA VAL A 50 5.06 9.41 8.71
C VAL A 50 3.62 8.92 8.92
N ILE A 51 2.63 9.51 8.25
CA ILE A 51 1.25 9.00 8.35
C ILE A 51 1.09 7.62 7.70
N GLN A 52 1.87 7.30 6.66
CA GLN A 52 1.96 5.95 6.12
C GLN A 52 2.52 4.95 7.14
N LEU A 53 3.57 5.33 7.90
CA LEU A 53 4.07 4.51 9.01
C LEU A 53 2.98 4.24 10.04
N GLY A 54 2.17 5.25 10.38
CA GLY A 54 1.01 5.09 11.27
C GLY A 54 0.06 4.02 10.76
N ALA A 55 -0.36 4.12 9.49
CA ALA A 55 -1.24 3.13 8.87
C ALA A 55 -0.63 1.71 8.86
N ILE A 56 0.65 1.56 8.49
CA ILE A 56 1.34 0.26 8.40
C ILE A 56 1.36 -0.45 9.75
N LEU A 57 1.56 0.28 10.85
CA LEU A 57 1.58 -0.30 12.20
C LEU A 57 0.25 -0.93 12.62
N ALA A 58 -0.85 -0.59 11.96
CA ALA A 58 -2.14 -1.24 12.19
C ALA A 58 -2.13 -2.73 11.82
N LEU A 59 -1.35 -3.15 10.81
CA LEU A 59 -1.29 -4.55 10.40
C LEU A 59 -0.68 -5.49 11.46
N PRO A 60 0.53 -5.24 11.98
CA PRO A 60 1.09 -6.11 13.00
C PRO A 60 0.24 -6.12 14.28
N VAL A 61 -0.47 -5.02 14.60
CA VAL A 61 -1.40 -4.99 15.74
C VAL A 61 -2.62 -5.87 15.45
N TYR A 62 -3.25 -5.72 14.29
CA TYR A 62 -4.43 -6.52 13.91
C TYR A 62 -4.10 -8.01 13.78
N PHE A 63 -2.97 -8.34 13.15
CA PHE A 63 -2.55 -9.72 12.90
C PHE A 63 -1.62 -10.28 13.97
N TRP A 64 -1.50 -9.64 15.14
CA TRP A 64 -0.55 -10.05 16.19
C TRP A 64 -0.61 -11.54 16.53
N GLY A 65 -1.81 -12.06 16.79
CA GLY A 65 -2.01 -13.48 17.09
C GLY A 65 -1.57 -14.41 15.95
N ARG A 66 -1.80 -13.99 14.68
CA ARG A 66 -1.37 -14.74 13.49
C ARG A 66 0.14 -14.73 13.33
N ILE A 67 0.77 -13.58 13.52
CA ILE A 67 2.22 -13.41 13.43
C ILE A 67 2.92 -14.27 14.48
N VAL A 68 2.49 -14.19 15.74
CA VAL A 68 3.04 -15.01 16.83
C VAL A 68 2.87 -16.50 16.55
N ARG A 69 1.73 -16.91 16.01
CA ARG A 69 1.45 -18.30 15.63
C ARG A 69 2.40 -18.77 14.54
N PHE A 70 2.60 -18.00 13.47
CA PHE A 70 3.54 -18.33 12.40
C PHE A 70 4.97 -18.40 12.90
N ILE A 71 5.40 -17.49 13.78
CA ILE A 71 6.74 -17.55 14.38
C ILE A 71 6.93 -18.83 15.20
N ARG A 72 5.94 -19.19 16.03
CA ARG A 72 6.04 -20.39 16.90
C ARG A 72 5.98 -21.70 16.12
N THR A 73 5.32 -21.72 14.97
CA THR A 73 5.17 -22.94 14.15
C THR A 73 6.23 -23.07 13.06
N PHE A 74 7.12 -22.09 12.94
CA PHE A 74 8.21 -22.13 11.96
C PHE A 74 9.20 -23.25 12.26
N PRO A 75 9.69 -24.02 11.26
CA PRO A 75 9.35 -23.96 9.83
C PRO A 75 8.22 -24.92 9.42
N LYS A 76 7.73 -25.77 10.33
CA LYS A 76 6.85 -26.92 10.00
C LYS A 76 5.39 -26.56 9.75
N GLY A 77 4.97 -25.33 10.16
CA GLY A 77 3.56 -24.91 10.13
C GLY A 77 2.70 -25.64 11.19
N GLU A 78 1.48 -25.18 11.38
CA GLU A 78 0.56 -25.71 12.41
C GLU A 78 0.26 -27.20 12.24
N ARG A 79 0.17 -27.69 11.01
CA ARG A 79 -0.13 -29.08 10.68
C ARG A 79 1.13 -29.95 10.50
N GLY A 80 2.32 -29.41 10.72
CA GLY A 80 3.59 -30.10 10.55
C GLY A 80 3.94 -30.50 9.10
N ASN A 81 3.21 -30.01 8.10
CA ASN A 81 3.31 -30.38 6.69
C ASN A 81 4.01 -29.32 5.83
N ARG A 82 4.65 -28.34 6.45
CA ARG A 82 5.39 -27.28 5.77
C ARG A 82 6.90 -27.48 5.89
N THR A 83 7.63 -26.82 5.02
CA THR A 83 9.09 -26.74 5.01
C THR A 83 9.51 -25.27 5.15
N ILE A 84 10.80 -25.01 5.31
CA ILE A 84 11.34 -23.66 5.34
C ILE A 84 10.87 -22.83 4.10
N LEU A 85 10.80 -23.43 2.91
CA LEU A 85 10.43 -22.73 1.68
C LEU A 85 8.92 -22.59 1.47
N THR A 86 8.10 -23.38 2.17
CA THR A 86 6.64 -23.36 1.99
C THR A 86 5.88 -22.80 3.19
N HIS A 87 6.61 -22.39 4.23
CA HIS A 87 6.01 -21.73 5.40
C HIS A 87 5.52 -20.32 5.05
N PRO A 88 4.36 -19.84 5.54
CA PRO A 88 3.80 -18.52 5.22
C PRO A 88 4.79 -17.36 5.40
N LEU A 89 5.58 -17.33 6.47
CA LEU A 89 6.60 -16.29 6.68
C LEU A 89 7.67 -16.29 5.58
N SER A 90 8.15 -17.48 5.20
CA SER A 90 9.15 -17.60 4.14
C SER A 90 8.58 -17.17 2.79
N LEU A 91 7.33 -17.58 2.49
CA LEU A 91 6.65 -17.16 1.26
C LEU A 91 6.43 -15.65 1.20
N THR A 92 6.12 -15.02 2.34
CA THR A 92 6.04 -13.56 2.45
C THR A 92 7.39 -12.89 2.17
N LEU A 93 8.47 -13.40 2.76
CA LEU A 93 9.82 -12.87 2.53
C LEU A 93 10.30 -13.10 1.09
N ILE A 94 10.01 -14.25 0.51
CA ILE A 94 10.33 -14.54 -0.89
C ILE A 94 9.58 -13.57 -1.82
N ALA A 95 8.28 -13.39 -1.64
CA ALA A 95 7.49 -12.43 -2.41
C ALA A 95 8.02 -11.00 -2.25
N PHE A 96 8.40 -10.61 -1.04
CA PHE A 96 9.06 -9.32 -0.77
C PHE A 96 10.37 -9.18 -1.56
N VAL A 97 11.27 -10.16 -1.52
CA VAL A 97 12.55 -10.11 -2.25
C VAL A 97 12.33 -10.04 -3.76
N VAL A 98 11.37 -10.83 -4.29
CA VAL A 98 10.99 -10.81 -5.71
C VAL A 98 10.48 -9.43 -6.13
N THR A 99 9.85 -8.68 -5.24
CA THR A 99 9.44 -7.29 -5.50
C THR A 99 10.61 -6.32 -5.32
N ALA A 100 11.31 -6.41 -4.19
CA ALA A 100 12.27 -5.38 -3.76
C ALA A 100 13.49 -5.29 -4.68
N VAL A 101 14.01 -6.43 -5.15
CA VAL A 101 15.20 -6.45 -6.01
C VAL A 101 14.95 -5.76 -7.36
N PRO A 102 13.90 -6.11 -8.13
CA PRO A 102 13.59 -5.38 -9.36
C PRO A 102 13.16 -3.93 -9.11
N ALA A 103 12.42 -3.64 -8.05
CA ALA A 103 12.02 -2.27 -7.72
C ALA A 103 13.24 -1.39 -7.44
N TRP A 104 14.24 -1.89 -6.72
CA TRP A 104 15.49 -1.19 -6.51
C TRP A 104 16.26 -0.94 -7.83
N ALA A 105 16.35 -1.94 -8.70
CA ALA A 105 16.98 -1.79 -10.02
C ALA A 105 16.26 -0.76 -10.91
N LEU A 106 14.93 -0.64 -10.76
CA LEU A 106 14.08 0.30 -11.50
C LEU A 106 13.90 1.66 -10.79
N ALA A 107 14.58 1.91 -9.67
CA ALA A 107 14.36 3.10 -8.83
C ALA A 107 14.44 4.43 -9.61
N LYS A 108 15.37 4.53 -10.60
CA LYS A 108 15.48 5.73 -11.45
C LYS A 108 14.25 5.95 -12.37
N VAL A 109 13.62 4.87 -12.84
CA VAL A 109 12.41 4.92 -13.68
C VAL A 109 11.21 5.27 -12.81
N ILE A 110 11.13 4.66 -11.64
CA ILE A 110 10.08 4.91 -10.64
C ILE A 110 10.06 6.39 -10.27
N GLY A 111 11.20 6.97 -9.91
CA GLY A 111 11.32 8.37 -9.47
C GLY A 111 10.80 9.40 -10.46
N LYS A 112 10.86 9.13 -11.78
CA LYS A 112 10.38 10.06 -12.81
C LYS A 112 8.86 10.20 -12.88
N ASN A 113 8.11 9.22 -12.41
CA ASN A 113 6.65 9.13 -12.59
C ASN A 113 5.87 9.30 -11.28
N LEU A 114 6.55 9.38 -10.14
CA LEU A 114 5.92 9.35 -8.80
C LEU A 114 4.89 10.46 -8.57
N GLU A 115 5.05 11.60 -9.22
CA GLU A 115 4.20 12.78 -9.03
C GLU A 115 3.24 13.03 -10.20
N SER A 116 3.27 12.17 -11.24
CA SER A 116 2.44 12.35 -12.43
C SER A 116 0.97 11.97 -12.19
N LEU A 117 0.10 12.97 -12.07
CA LEU A 117 -1.35 12.77 -11.97
C LEU A 117 -1.92 12.03 -13.21
N TRP A 118 -1.33 12.22 -14.40
CA TRP A 118 -1.72 11.49 -15.62
C TRP A 118 -1.48 9.99 -15.48
N VAL A 119 -0.30 9.60 -14.98
CA VAL A 119 0.03 8.18 -14.73
C VAL A 119 -0.92 7.60 -13.68
N MET A 120 -1.20 8.36 -12.61
CA MET A 120 -2.12 7.93 -11.55
C MET A 120 -3.54 7.74 -12.07
N ALA A 121 -4.04 8.67 -12.89
CA ALA A 121 -5.38 8.59 -13.46
C ALA A 121 -5.55 7.35 -14.37
N ILE A 122 -4.58 7.11 -15.26
CA ILE A 122 -4.57 5.93 -16.13
C ILE A 122 -4.45 4.65 -15.31
N ALA A 123 -3.56 4.61 -14.32
CA ALA A 123 -3.37 3.46 -13.44
C ALA A 123 -4.60 3.15 -12.58
N LEU A 124 -5.33 4.18 -12.12
CA LEU A 124 -6.62 4.01 -11.44
C LEU A 124 -7.64 3.35 -12.37
N LEU A 125 -7.80 3.87 -13.58
CA LEU A 125 -8.76 3.39 -14.57
C LEU A 125 -8.43 1.95 -15.00
N VAL A 126 -7.22 1.70 -15.48
CA VAL A 126 -6.78 0.37 -15.95
C VAL A 126 -6.82 -0.63 -14.80
N GLY A 127 -6.29 -0.26 -13.62
CA GLY A 127 -6.32 -1.13 -12.45
C GLY A 127 -7.73 -1.44 -11.96
N GLY A 128 -8.67 -0.48 -12.09
CA GLY A 128 -10.09 -0.71 -11.80
C GLY A 128 -10.71 -1.74 -12.75
N ILE A 129 -10.47 -1.61 -14.06
CA ILE A 129 -10.95 -2.56 -15.08
C ILE A 129 -10.35 -3.96 -14.84
N VAL A 130 -9.03 -4.05 -14.60
CA VAL A 130 -8.36 -5.32 -14.31
C VAL A 130 -8.95 -5.98 -13.07
N MET A 131 -9.15 -5.22 -11.99
CA MET A 131 -9.71 -5.75 -10.75
C MET A 131 -11.13 -6.26 -10.95
N TRP A 132 -11.96 -5.55 -11.72
CA TRP A 132 -13.32 -6.00 -12.04
C TRP A 132 -13.31 -7.32 -12.80
N ILE A 133 -12.52 -7.40 -13.88
CA ILE A 133 -12.40 -8.62 -14.68
C ILE A 133 -11.92 -9.79 -13.84
N VAL A 134 -10.88 -9.60 -13.04
CA VAL A 134 -10.31 -10.64 -12.18
C VAL A 134 -11.34 -11.14 -11.17
N ASP A 135 -12.03 -10.22 -10.48
CA ASP A 135 -13.02 -10.59 -9.45
C ASP A 135 -14.25 -11.29 -10.04
N ALA A 136 -14.62 -10.99 -11.31
CA ALA A 136 -15.72 -11.63 -12.01
C ALA A 136 -15.35 -13.00 -12.61
N VAL A 137 -14.11 -13.18 -13.11
CA VAL A 137 -13.70 -14.38 -13.84
C VAL A 137 -13.13 -15.46 -12.90
N PHE A 138 -12.27 -15.07 -11.95
CA PHE A 138 -11.56 -16.02 -11.07
C PHE A 138 -12.37 -16.36 -9.82
N THR A 139 -13.52 -17.00 -10.00
CA THR A 139 -14.49 -17.31 -8.94
C THR A 139 -14.33 -18.71 -8.33
N ARG A 140 -13.46 -19.55 -8.90
CA ARG A 140 -13.23 -20.95 -8.44
C ARG A 140 -11.83 -21.11 -7.81
N PRO A 141 -11.64 -20.71 -6.57
CA PRO A 141 -10.33 -20.81 -5.92
C PRO A 141 -9.94 -22.25 -5.63
N ARG A 142 -8.63 -22.53 -5.67
CA ARG A 142 -8.02 -23.80 -5.26
C ARG A 142 -7.34 -23.67 -3.90
N THR A 143 -6.89 -22.49 -3.51
CA THR A 143 -6.23 -22.17 -2.24
C THR A 143 -7.17 -21.35 -1.39
N MET A 144 -7.74 -21.96 -0.34
CA MET A 144 -8.76 -21.31 0.49
C MET A 144 -8.17 -20.47 1.62
N HIS A 145 -7.00 -20.86 2.11
CA HIS A 145 -6.31 -20.20 3.23
C HIS A 145 -4.87 -19.84 2.85
N MET A 146 -4.35 -18.75 3.45
CA MET A 146 -2.98 -18.30 3.23
C MET A 146 -1.95 -19.40 3.54
N GLU A 147 -2.22 -20.25 4.54
CA GLU A 147 -1.35 -21.38 4.92
C GLU A 147 -1.22 -22.45 3.83
N GLU A 148 -2.15 -22.52 2.90
CA GLU A 148 -2.14 -23.50 1.80
C GLU A 148 -1.36 -23.01 0.59
N MET A 149 -0.91 -21.75 0.64
CA MET A 149 -0.20 -21.10 -0.43
C MET A 149 1.07 -21.84 -0.85
N THR A 150 1.38 -21.76 -2.13
CA THR A 150 2.54 -22.39 -2.76
C THR A 150 3.63 -21.38 -3.12
N LEU A 151 4.86 -21.86 -3.30
CA LEU A 151 5.99 -21.01 -3.73
C LEU A 151 5.75 -20.30 -5.08
N PRO A 152 5.22 -20.95 -6.15
CA PRO A 152 4.90 -20.24 -7.38
C PRO A 152 3.89 -19.10 -7.20
N GLN A 153 2.89 -19.28 -6.33
CA GLN A 153 1.93 -18.21 -6.01
C GLN A 153 2.63 -17.02 -5.34
N ALA A 154 3.53 -17.26 -4.38
CA ALA A 154 4.28 -16.20 -3.72
C ALA A 154 5.16 -15.42 -4.71
N VAL A 155 5.89 -16.12 -5.57
CA VAL A 155 6.74 -15.51 -6.61
C VAL A 155 5.89 -14.69 -7.59
N TRP A 156 4.76 -15.23 -8.06
CA TRP A 156 3.85 -14.53 -8.96
C TRP A 156 3.28 -13.25 -8.35
N ILE A 157 2.81 -13.31 -7.09
CA ILE A 157 2.26 -12.14 -6.40
C ILE A 157 3.35 -11.10 -6.16
N GLY A 158 4.55 -11.53 -5.75
CA GLY A 158 5.70 -10.63 -5.60
C GLY A 158 6.08 -9.93 -6.91
N ALA A 159 6.08 -10.65 -8.03
CA ALA A 159 6.33 -10.08 -9.35
C ALA A 159 5.23 -9.08 -9.76
N ALA A 160 3.96 -9.40 -9.54
CA ALA A 160 2.85 -8.51 -9.82
C ALA A 160 2.90 -7.22 -8.97
N GLN A 161 3.42 -7.29 -7.74
CA GLN A 161 3.59 -6.11 -6.88
C GLN A 161 4.54 -5.06 -7.48
N ILE A 162 5.49 -5.44 -8.35
CA ILE A 162 6.39 -4.51 -9.03
C ILE A 162 5.62 -3.44 -9.81
N LEU A 163 4.46 -3.80 -10.38
CA LEU A 163 3.60 -2.85 -11.11
C LEU A 163 3.18 -1.67 -10.26
N SER A 164 2.92 -1.89 -8.97
CA SER A 164 2.53 -0.81 -8.06
C SER A 164 3.70 0.11 -7.67
N ALA A 165 4.92 -0.38 -7.75
CA ALA A 165 6.12 0.45 -7.54
C ALA A 165 6.44 1.29 -8.79
N VAL A 166 6.26 0.73 -9.99
CA VAL A 166 6.61 1.40 -11.26
C VAL A 166 5.53 2.41 -11.69
N PHE A 167 4.25 2.09 -11.47
CA PHE A 167 3.12 2.92 -11.90
C PHE A 167 2.34 3.43 -10.69
N PRO A 168 2.59 4.67 -10.23
CA PRO A 168 1.83 5.28 -9.14
C PRO A 168 0.34 5.30 -9.52
N GLY A 169 -0.53 5.10 -8.52
CA GLY A 169 -1.97 4.93 -8.78
C GLY A 169 -2.43 3.48 -9.00
N THR A 170 -1.52 2.54 -9.31
CA THR A 170 -1.88 1.12 -9.49
C THR A 170 -2.47 0.51 -8.21
N SER A 171 -2.04 0.93 -7.05
CA SER A 171 -2.34 0.35 -5.74
C SER A 171 -1.64 -1.00 -5.51
N ARG A 172 -0.82 -1.04 -4.49
CA ARG A 172 -0.11 -2.26 -4.06
C ARG A 172 -1.11 -3.37 -3.70
N SER A 173 -2.11 -3.05 -2.87
CA SER A 173 -3.15 -4.01 -2.48
C SER A 173 -3.93 -4.52 -3.69
N MET A 174 -4.29 -3.66 -4.65
CA MET A 174 -4.97 -4.09 -5.87
C MET A 174 -4.13 -5.11 -6.66
N SER A 175 -2.87 -4.81 -6.96
CA SER A 175 -2.02 -5.70 -7.76
C SER A 175 -1.79 -7.05 -7.08
N THR A 176 -1.52 -7.07 -5.79
CA THR A 176 -1.26 -8.33 -5.05
C THR A 176 -2.53 -9.16 -4.84
N ILE A 177 -3.68 -8.53 -4.58
CA ILE A 177 -4.97 -9.22 -4.44
C ILE A 177 -5.39 -9.81 -5.79
N ALA A 178 -5.36 -9.03 -6.87
CA ALA A 178 -5.71 -9.49 -8.20
C ALA A 178 -4.78 -10.65 -8.64
N ALA A 179 -3.47 -10.53 -8.43
CA ALA A 179 -2.52 -11.58 -8.72
C ALA A 179 -2.79 -12.87 -7.90
N GLY A 180 -3.16 -12.73 -6.63
CA GLY A 180 -3.56 -13.86 -5.78
C GLY A 180 -4.78 -14.59 -6.32
N GLN A 181 -5.83 -13.87 -6.73
CA GLN A 181 -7.02 -14.48 -7.34
C GLN A 181 -6.71 -15.17 -8.68
N VAL A 182 -5.91 -14.54 -9.56
CA VAL A 182 -5.44 -15.14 -10.82
C VAL A 182 -4.65 -16.43 -10.55
N ALA A 183 -3.86 -16.46 -9.47
CA ALA A 183 -3.14 -17.66 -9.03
C ALA A 183 -4.03 -18.71 -8.34
N GLY A 184 -5.34 -18.51 -8.31
CA GLY A 184 -6.32 -19.45 -7.75
C GLY A 184 -6.48 -19.37 -6.24
N MET A 185 -6.11 -18.26 -5.60
CA MET A 185 -6.41 -18.02 -4.18
C MET A 185 -7.83 -17.47 -4.00
N SER A 186 -8.45 -17.82 -2.88
CA SER A 186 -9.72 -17.21 -2.48
C SER A 186 -9.53 -15.72 -2.17
N ARG A 187 -10.60 -14.91 -2.30
CA ARG A 187 -10.57 -13.48 -1.96
C ARG A 187 -9.98 -13.20 -0.57
N PRO A 188 -10.42 -13.88 0.50
CA PRO A 188 -9.84 -13.69 1.82
C PRO A 188 -8.36 -14.09 1.92
N ALA A 189 -7.96 -15.22 1.29
CA ALA A 189 -6.58 -15.67 1.31
C ALA A 189 -5.65 -14.70 0.56
N ALA A 190 -6.07 -14.21 -0.62
CA ALA A 190 -5.33 -13.21 -1.38
C ALA A 190 -5.19 -11.88 -0.63
N LEU A 191 -6.27 -11.42 0.02
CA LEU A 191 -6.26 -10.21 0.84
C LEU A 191 -5.34 -10.36 2.05
N GLU A 192 -5.46 -11.47 2.79
CA GLU A 192 -4.61 -11.73 3.95
C GLU A 192 -3.13 -11.76 3.56
N PHE A 193 -2.78 -12.50 2.50
CA PHE A 193 -1.40 -12.52 2.01
C PHE A 193 -0.91 -11.14 1.54
N SER A 194 -1.75 -10.37 0.86
CA SER A 194 -1.45 -8.98 0.48
C SER A 194 -1.08 -8.14 1.71
N PHE A 195 -1.77 -8.28 2.82
CA PHE A 195 -1.47 -7.58 4.07
C PHE A 195 -0.18 -8.05 4.72
N PHE A 196 0.07 -9.37 4.75
CA PHE A 196 1.34 -9.90 5.25
C PHE A 196 2.53 -9.43 4.41
N LEU A 197 2.41 -9.40 3.09
CA LEU A 197 3.45 -8.91 2.18
C LEU A 197 3.64 -7.38 2.32
N SER A 198 2.59 -6.65 2.70
CA SER A 198 2.69 -5.21 2.95
C SER A 198 3.64 -4.88 4.09
N MET A 199 3.65 -5.67 5.16
CA MET A 199 4.43 -5.35 6.36
C MET A 199 5.93 -5.16 6.02
N PRO A 200 6.65 -6.14 5.44
CA PRO A 200 8.05 -5.95 5.09
C PRO A 200 8.24 -4.93 3.94
N THR A 201 7.35 -4.94 2.94
CA THR A 201 7.49 -4.07 1.77
C THR A 201 7.42 -2.59 2.16
N MET A 202 6.39 -2.23 2.93
CA MET A 202 6.18 -0.84 3.33
C MET A 202 7.14 -0.42 4.44
N ALA A 203 7.47 -1.33 5.39
CA ALA A 203 8.45 -1.02 6.43
C ALA A 203 9.81 -0.64 5.82
N VAL A 204 10.24 -1.36 4.77
CA VAL A 204 11.50 -1.04 4.07
C VAL A 204 11.36 0.21 3.21
N ALA A 205 10.29 0.35 2.41
CA ALA A 205 10.11 1.50 1.51
C ALA A 205 10.00 2.80 2.31
N VAL A 206 9.05 2.85 3.25
CA VAL A 206 8.79 4.05 4.06
C VAL A 206 9.96 4.33 5.04
N GLY A 207 10.57 3.27 5.59
CA GLY A 207 11.78 3.41 6.41
C GLY A 207 12.96 3.98 5.63
N TYR A 208 13.16 3.56 4.39
CA TYR A 208 14.18 4.12 3.50
C TYR A 208 13.91 5.60 3.19
N ASP A 209 12.68 5.96 2.81
CA ASP A 209 12.30 7.34 2.51
C ASP A 209 12.40 8.24 3.75
N PHE A 210 12.02 7.74 4.92
CA PHE A 210 12.20 8.44 6.19
C PHE A 210 13.68 8.68 6.50
N LEU A 211 14.53 7.66 6.41
CA LEU A 211 15.97 7.80 6.62
C LEU A 211 16.58 8.80 5.64
N LYS A 212 16.19 8.74 4.36
CA LYS A 212 16.66 9.68 3.35
C LYS A 212 16.22 11.12 3.63
N SER A 213 15.07 11.34 4.24
CA SER A 213 14.58 12.69 4.60
C SER A 213 15.28 13.27 5.84
N VAL A 214 15.79 12.40 6.73
CA VAL A 214 16.41 12.83 8.01
C VAL A 214 17.92 12.88 7.94
N ILE A 215 18.58 12.01 7.15
CA ILE A 215 20.04 11.96 7.05
C ILE A 215 20.51 12.87 5.92
N PRO A 216 21.30 13.94 6.21
CA PRO A 216 21.86 14.80 5.18
C PRO A 216 22.80 14.00 4.26
N HIS A 217 22.56 14.04 2.96
CA HIS A 217 23.48 13.43 1.99
C HIS A 217 24.61 14.41 1.69
N HIS A 218 25.85 14.02 1.94
CA HIS A 218 27.07 14.83 1.74
C HIS A 218 27.32 15.28 0.29
N HIS A 219 26.49 14.92 -0.68
CA HIS A 219 26.68 15.24 -2.10
C HIS A 219 25.66 16.23 -2.69
N GLU A 220 24.63 16.65 -1.96
CA GLU A 220 23.74 17.74 -2.38
C GLU A 220 23.88 18.89 -1.36
N ALA A 221 24.83 19.77 -1.61
CA ALA A 221 25.29 20.83 -0.70
C ALA A 221 24.30 21.99 -0.49
N GLU A 222 23.01 21.86 -0.86
CA GLU A 222 22.04 22.96 -0.79
C GLU A 222 20.75 22.66 -0.01
N ILE A 223 20.57 21.46 0.55
CA ILE A 223 19.36 21.21 1.36
C ILE A 223 19.73 21.36 2.83
N ALA A 224 19.34 22.49 3.43
CA ALA A 224 19.43 22.69 4.87
C ALA A 224 18.70 21.55 5.61
N PRO A 225 19.25 21.03 6.72
CA PRO A 225 18.59 19.99 7.49
C PRO A 225 17.19 20.47 7.91
N LEU A 226 16.20 19.60 7.71
CA LEU A 226 14.80 19.91 8.01
C LEU A 226 14.65 20.19 9.50
N THR A 227 14.59 21.46 9.87
CA THR A 227 14.34 21.86 11.26
C THR A 227 12.83 21.85 11.52
N ILE A 228 12.37 20.81 12.23
CA ILE A 228 10.95 20.64 12.56
C ILE A 228 10.63 21.44 13.81
N THR A 229 9.68 22.34 13.71
CA THR A 229 9.21 23.13 14.86
C THR A 229 8.37 22.27 15.81
N PRO A 230 8.23 22.66 17.11
CA PRO A 230 7.33 21.97 18.04
C PRO A 230 5.88 21.86 17.53
N HIS A 231 5.38 22.90 16.84
CA HIS A 231 4.07 22.88 16.19
C HIS A 231 3.96 21.77 15.14
N GLN A 232 4.95 21.64 14.28
CA GLN A 232 4.99 20.62 13.22
C GLN A 232 5.08 19.21 13.80
N TRP A 233 5.79 18.99 14.92
CA TRP A 233 5.78 17.70 15.61
C TRP A 233 4.39 17.30 16.10
N VAL A 234 3.60 18.25 16.60
CA VAL A 234 2.21 17.99 17.00
C VAL A 234 1.33 17.65 15.79
N VAL A 235 1.51 18.36 14.66
CA VAL A 235 0.81 18.06 13.39
C VAL A 235 1.11 16.63 12.93
N ILE A 236 2.38 16.23 12.92
CA ILE A 236 2.81 14.87 12.57
C ILE A 236 2.20 13.82 13.51
N ALA A 237 2.26 14.06 14.82
CA ALA A 237 1.73 13.12 15.80
C ALA A 237 0.21 12.91 15.64
N ILE A 238 -0.55 13.97 15.38
CA ILE A 238 -1.98 13.90 15.12
C ILE A 238 -2.25 13.02 13.89
N GLY A 239 -1.59 13.31 12.76
CA GLY A 239 -1.78 12.55 11.52
C GLY A 239 -1.42 11.08 11.67
N PHE A 240 -0.30 10.78 12.34
CA PHE A 240 0.14 9.42 12.63
C PHE A 240 -0.87 8.64 13.48
N ILE A 241 -1.37 9.24 14.57
CA ILE A 241 -2.34 8.59 15.45
C ILE A 241 -3.66 8.36 14.71
N VAL A 242 -4.14 9.35 13.97
CA VAL A 242 -5.39 9.25 13.21
C VAL A 242 -5.27 8.18 12.13
N SER A 243 -4.20 8.19 11.34
CA SER A 243 -3.99 7.18 10.29
C SER A 243 -3.91 5.76 10.85
N PHE A 244 -3.24 5.57 11.99
CA PHE A 244 -3.17 4.28 12.67
C PHE A 244 -4.55 3.75 13.06
N PHE A 245 -5.35 4.54 13.79
CA PHE A 245 -6.66 4.06 14.27
C PHE A 245 -7.66 3.86 13.14
N VAL A 246 -7.67 4.76 12.14
CA VAL A 246 -8.51 4.62 10.95
C VAL A 246 -8.10 3.38 10.16
N ALA A 247 -6.81 3.16 9.91
CA ALA A 247 -6.31 1.99 9.23
C ALA A 247 -6.65 0.68 9.97
N LEU A 248 -6.54 0.66 11.30
CA LEU A 248 -6.90 -0.50 12.13
C LEU A 248 -8.38 -0.85 11.97
N ALA A 249 -9.26 0.14 12.02
CA ALA A 249 -10.69 -0.04 11.81
C ALA A 249 -11.01 -0.53 10.39
N VAL A 250 -10.33 0.05 9.38
CA VAL A 250 -10.50 -0.31 7.97
C VAL A 250 -10.04 -1.74 7.69
N VAL A 251 -8.88 -2.16 8.21
CA VAL A 251 -8.39 -3.54 8.05
C VAL A 251 -9.38 -4.54 8.64
N ALA A 252 -9.88 -4.28 9.86
CA ALA A 252 -10.86 -5.14 10.52
C ALA A 252 -12.18 -5.22 9.72
N TRP A 253 -12.67 -4.09 9.24
CA TRP A 253 -13.88 -4.02 8.41
C TRP A 253 -13.68 -4.72 7.07
N PHE A 254 -12.56 -4.47 6.38
CA PHE A 254 -12.30 -4.95 5.02
C PHE A 254 -12.10 -6.46 4.98
N MET A 255 -11.45 -7.06 5.98
CA MET A 255 -11.35 -8.51 6.12
C MET A 255 -12.73 -9.20 6.20
N ASN A 256 -13.70 -8.56 6.87
CA ASN A 256 -15.07 -9.06 6.94
C ASN A 256 -15.85 -8.79 5.65
N TRP A 257 -15.67 -7.62 5.05
CA TRP A 257 -16.33 -7.22 3.80
C TRP A 257 -16.04 -8.20 2.66
N VAL A 258 -14.78 -8.53 2.45
CA VAL A 258 -14.32 -9.35 1.32
C VAL A 258 -14.87 -10.78 1.36
N ARG A 259 -15.16 -11.30 2.55
CA ARG A 259 -15.78 -12.62 2.70
C ARG A 259 -17.17 -12.68 2.07
N ALA A 260 -17.90 -11.58 2.05
CA ALA A 260 -19.29 -11.53 1.61
C ALA A 260 -19.50 -10.87 0.24
N ARG A 261 -18.71 -9.82 -0.11
CA ARG A 261 -19.06 -8.90 -1.21
C ARG A 261 -18.03 -8.76 -2.33
N GLY A 262 -16.80 -9.27 -2.16
CA GLY A 262 -15.74 -9.17 -3.17
C GLY A 262 -15.21 -7.75 -3.40
N PHE A 263 -14.55 -7.54 -4.55
CA PHE A 263 -13.79 -6.33 -4.84
C PHE A 263 -14.44 -5.41 -5.91
N VAL A 264 -15.52 -5.83 -6.55
CA VAL A 264 -16.19 -5.05 -7.62
C VAL A 264 -16.52 -3.60 -7.21
N PRO A 265 -17.04 -3.30 -6.00
CA PRO A 265 -17.32 -1.92 -5.61
C PRO A 265 -16.08 -1.02 -5.63
N PHE A 266 -14.91 -1.54 -5.23
CA PHE A 266 -13.66 -0.80 -5.29
C PHE A 266 -13.16 -0.64 -6.72
N ALA A 267 -13.38 -1.61 -7.58
CA ALA A 267 -13.07 -1.53 -9.01
C ALA A 267 -13.88 -0.40 -9.69
N VAL A 268 -15.19 -0.35 -9.44
CA VAL A 268 -16.07 0.72 -9.93
C VAL A 268 -15.61 2.08 -9.42
N TYR A 269 -15.33 2.19 -8.12
CA TYR A 269 -14.81 3.42 -7.51
C TYR A 269 -13.55 3.92 -8.22
N ARG A 270 -12.57 3.03 -8.46
CA ARG A 270 -11.32 3.36 -9.18
C ARG A 270 -11.57 3.86 -10.60
N ILE A 271 -12.48 3.20 -11.34
CA ILE A 271 -12.84 3.60 -12.70
C ILE A 271 -13.43 5.01 -12.69
N VAL A 272 -14.40 5.27 -11.81
CA VAL A 272 -15.04 6.59 -11.69
C VAL A 272 -14.04 7.67 -11.30
N LEU A 273 -13.19 7.40 -10.30
CA LEU A 273 -12.16 8.34 -9.87
C LEU A 273 -11.12 8.59 -10.98
N GLY A 274 -10.66 7.54 -11.67
CA GLY A 274 -9.71 7.65 -12.77
C GLY A 274 -10.26 8.47 -13.95
N LEU A 275 -11.52 8.23 -14.35
CA LEU A 275 -12.20 9.01 -15.39
C LEU A 275 -12.40 10.47 -14.97
N GLY A 276 -12.80 10.70 -13.71
CA GLY A 276 -12.95 12.04 -13.15
C GLY A 276 -11.63 12.81 -13.19
N LEU A 277 -10.54 12.18 -12.71
CA LEU A 277 -9.21 12.80 -12.72
C LEU A 277 -8.72 13.07 -14.14
N LEU A 278 -8.88 12.13 -15.09
CA LEU A 278 -8.56 12.38 -16.50
C LEU A 278 -9.32 13.56 -17.08
N THR A 279 -10.61 13.67 -16.76
CA THR A 279 -11.45 14.80 -17.24
C THR A 279 -10.96 16.13 -16.70
N LEU A 280 -10.59 16.21 -15.41
CA LEU A 280 -10.04 17.43 -14.79
C LEU A 280 -8.70 17.81 -15.42
N LEU A 281 -7.80 16.84 -15.62
CA LEU A 281 -6.51 17.07 -16.26
C LEU A 281 -6.63 17.54 -17.72
N MET A 282 -7.56 16.96 -18.50
CA MET A 282 -7.83 17.39 -19.88
C MET A 282 -8.39 18.80 -19.97
N ARG A 283 -9.07 19.27 -18.92
CA ARG A 283 -9.60 20.64 -18.84
C ARG A 283 -8.60 21.64 -18.26
N GLY A 284 -7.39 21.22 -17.89
CA GLY A 284 -6.39 22.09 -17.26
C GLY A 284 -6.80 22.63 -15.89
N MET A 285 -7.64 21.88 -15.16
CA MET A 285 -8.15 22.28 -13.84
C MET A 285 -7.29 21.75 -12.68
N MET A 286 -6.26 20.97 -12.99
CA MET A 286 -5.28 20.42 -12.03
C MET A 286 -3.88 20.39 -12.65
#